data_7a4e310070a619e918ee403362fb1354
#
_entry.id   7a4e310070a619e918ee403362fb1354
#
_cell.length_a   1.000
_cell.length_b   1.000
_cell.length_c   1.000
_cell.angle_alpha   90.00
_cell.angle_beta   90.00
_cell.angle_gamma   90.00
#
_symmetry.space_group_name_H-M   'P 1'
#
loop_
_entity.id
_entity.type
_entity.pdbx_description
1 polymer ?
#
loop_
_entity_poly.entity_id
_entity_poly.type
_entity_poly.pdbx_seq_one_letter_code
_entity_poly.pdbx_strand_id
1 'polypeptide(L)'
;MAEGRAIQRGVRQSPRKMRLVIDLIRGQDVNAAYAILKFNKKVAARQIAKTLKSAVANAEQKALADQEAFDLDELVVSKAIVNGGQPLKRMHAAAQGRGTAILKRTSHVEIHVKTKGAG
;
A
#
# COMPACT_ATOMS: atom_id res chain seq x y z
N MET A 1 -0.53 7.70 21.78
CA MET A 1 0.00 8.14 20.49
C MET A 1 -0.80 7.53 19.35
N ALA A 2 -1.09 8.31 18.32
CA ALA A 2 -1.90 7.82 17.20
C ALA A 2 -1.07 6.86 16.33
N GLU A 3 -1.64 5.71 16.03
CA GLU A 3 -1.08 4.77 15.08
C GLU A 3 -2.20 4.03 14.37
N GLY A 4 -1.97 3.64 13.14
CA GLY A 4 -2.95 2.93 12.36
C GLY A 4 -2.30 2.01 11.34
N ARG A 5 -3.05 1.01 10.93
CA ARG A 5 -2.60 0.00 9.99
C ARG A 5 -3.69 -0.30 8.98
N ALA A 6 -3.33 -0.54 7.75
CA ALA A 6 -4.25 -1.04 6.75
C ALA A 6 -3.55 -2.07 5.87
N ILE A 7 -4.32 -3.07 5.45
CA ILE A 7 -3.86 -4.11 4.53
C ILE A 7 -4.86 -4.19 3.40
N GLN A 8 -4.38 -4.08 2.16
CA GLN A 8 -5.18 -4.32 0.97
C GLN A 8 -4.72 -5.62 0.34
N ARG A 9 -5.63 -6.59 0.24
CA ARG A 9 -5.32 -7.92 -0.28
C ARG A 9 -5.79 -8.06 -1.72
N GLY A 10 -5.10 -8.93 -2.47
CA GLY A 10 -5.54 -9.30 -3.81
C GLY A 10 -5.46 -8.17 -4.84
N VAL A 11 -4.52 -7.26 -4.68
CA VAL A 11 -4.30 -6.21 -5.68
C VAL A 11 -3.74 -6.85 -6.95
N ARG A 12 -4.35 -6.57 -8.10
CA ARG A 12 -3.95 -7.16 -9.38
C ARG A 12 -2.78 -6.41 -10.00
N GLN A 13 -1.68 -6.43 -9.28
CA GLN A 13 -0.38 -5.88 -9.70
C GLN A 13 0.71 -6.80 -9.19
N SER A 14 1.81 -6.92 -9.93
CA SER A 14 2.92 -7.74 -9.45
C SER A 14 3.59 -7.07 -8.24
N PRO A 15 4.09 -7.85 -7.27
CA PRO A 15 4.79 -7.28 -6.12
C PRO A 15 5.99 -6.43 -6.52
N ARG A 16 6.70 -6.82 -7.58
CA ARG A 16 7.87 -6.09 -8.05
C ARG A 16 7.51 -4.66 -8.47
N LYS A 17 6.41 -4.50 -9.22
CA LYS A 17 5.94 -3.18 -9.67
C LYS A 17 5.45 -2.34 -8.50
N MET A 18 4.76 -2.97 -7.55
CA MET A 18 4.26 -2.28 -6.36
C MET A 18 5.42 -1.79 -5.48
N ARG A 19 6.49 -2.58 -5.33
CA ARG A 19 7.63 -2.23 -4.50
C ARG A 19 8.38 -1.01 -5.02
N LEU A 20 8.42 -0.80 -6.32
CA LEU A 20 9.06 0.39 -6.90
C LEU A 20 8.41 1.67 -6.40
N VAL A 21 7.09 1.66 -6.21
CA VAL A 21 6.36 2.84 -5.76
C VAL A 21 6.36 2.95 -4.24
N ILE A 22 6.14 1.83 -3.53
CA ILE A 22 6.02 1.87 -2.08
C ILE A 22 7.32 2.26 -1.38
N ASP A 23 8.46 1.96 -2.00
CA ASP A 23 9.77 2.34 -1.46
C ASP A 23 9.94 3.86 -1.41
N LEU A 24 9.21 4.59 -2.25
CA LEU A 24 9.27 6.05 -2.28
C LEU A 24 8.61 6.70 -1.07
N ILE A 25 7.67 6.04 -0.45
CA ILE A 25 6.90 6.60 0.67
C ILE A 25 7.35 6.08 2.04
N ARG A 26 8.19 5.05 2.07
CA ARG A 26 8.63 4.48 3.34
C ARG A 26 9.44 5.49 4.13
N GLY A 27 9.02 5.73 5.38
CA GLY A 27 9.71 6.68 6.26
C GLY A 27 9.37 8.15 6.01
N GLN A 28 8.48 8.45 5.05
CA GLN A 28 8.08 9.81 4.75
C GLN A 28 6.92 10.25 5.63
N ASP A 29 6.79 11.57 5.83
CA ASP A 29 5.58 12.14 6.43
C ASP A 29 4.37 11.76 5.57
N VAL A 30 3.22 11.56 6.21
CA VAL A 30 2.01 11.17 5.49
C VAL A 30 1.65 12.20 4.41
N ASN A 31 1.77 13.49 4.71
CA ASN A 31 1.48 14.52 3.70
C ASN A 31 2.44 14.45 2.51
N ALA A 32 3.74 14.21 2.78
CA ALA A 32 4.72 14.02 1.72
C ALA A 32 4.44 12.76 0.90
N ALA A 33 4.05 11.68 1.57
CA ALA A 33 3.69 10.43 0.90
C ALA A 33 2.49 10.62 -0.03
N TYR A 34 1.45 11.32 0.41
CA TYR A 34 0.30 11.62 -0.45
C TYR A 34 0.71 12.41 -1.69
N ALA A 35 1.59 13.40 -1.54
CA ALA A 35 2.07 14.19 -2.66
C ALA A 35 2.85 13.32 -3.66
N ILE A 36 3.74 12.47 -3.16
CA ILE A 36 4.51 11.56 -4.00
C ILE A 36 3.58 10.64 -4.80
N LEU A 37 2.58 10.06 -4.14
CA LEU A 37 1.65 9.13 -4.79
C LEU A 37 0.74 9.86 -5.79
N LYS A 38 0.31 11.08 -5.47
CA LYS A 38 -0.57 11.86 -6.34
C LYS A 38 0.09 12.17 -7.68
N PHE A 39 1.38 12.50 -7.67
CA PHE A 39 2.10 12.87 -8.87
C PHE A 39 2.80 11.70 -9.57
N ASN A 40 2.70 10.51 -9.01
CA ASN A 40 3.26 9.31 -9.62
C ASN A 40 2.29 8.77 -10.67
N LYS A 41 2.77 8.54 -11.88
CA LYS A 41 1.94 8.10 -13.02
C LYS A 41 1.65 6.60 -13.02
N LYS A 42 2.32 5.83 -12.18
CA LYS A 42 2.16 4.38 -12.15
C LYS A 42 0.80 3.98 -11.55
N VAL A 43 0.19 2.93 -12.09
CA VAL A 43 -1.08 2.41 -11.58
C VAL A 43 -0.95 1.96 -10.12
N ALA A 44 0.20 1.40 -9.76
CA ALA A 44 0.47 0.98 -8.39
C ALA A 44 0.29 2.11 -7.37
N ALA A 45 0.59 3.35 -7.75
CA ALA A 45 0.46 4.50 -6.86
C ALA A 45 -0.98 4.70 -6.39
N ARG A 46 -1.96 4.44 -7.24
CA ARG A 46 -3.38 4.57 -6.87
C ARG A 46 -3.78 3.59 -5.78
N GLN A 47 -3.33 2.34 -5.90
CA GLN A 47 -3.64 1.29 -4.93
C GLN A 47 -2.95 1.57 -3.59
N ILE A 48 -1.71 2.02 -3.65
CA ILE A 48 -0.95 2.36 -2.44
C ILE A 48 -1.56 3.58 -1.75
N ALA A 49 -1.97 4.60 -2.51
CA ALA A 49 -2.64 5.79 -1.95
C ALA A 49 -3.93 5.41 -1.23
N LYS A 50 -4.70 4.50 -1.80
CA LYS A 50 -5.94 4.00 -1.19
C LYS A 50 -5.65 3.30 0.13
N THR A 51 -4.60 2.47 0.17
CA THR A 51 -4.20 1.77 1.40
C THR A 51 -3.69 2.74 2.44
N LEU A 52 -2.91 3.75 2.04
CA LEU A 52 -2.41 4.79 2.94
C LEU A 52 -3.56 5.58 3.56
N LYS A 53 -4.54 5.96 2.74
CA LYS A 53 -5.72 6.68 3.22
C LYS A 53 -6.48 5.86 4.26
N SER A 54 -6.61 4.55 4.02
CA SER A 54 -7.25 3.63 4.97
C SER A 54 -6.47 3.55 6.28
N ALA A 55 -5.14 3.46 6.22
CA ALA A 55 -4.29 3.42 7.42
C ALA A 55 -4.44 4.69 8.26
N VAL A 56 -4.47 5.86 7.61
CA VAL A 56 -4.66 7.15 8.28
C VAL A 56 -6.04 7.22 8.93
N ALA A 57 -7.08 6.79 8.23
CA ALA A 57 -8.43 6.76 8.78
C ALA A 57 -8.52 5.85 10.00
N ASN A 58 -7.86 4.69 9.95
CA ASN A 58 -7.81 3.78 11.09
C ASN A 58 -7.06 4.39 12.28
N ALA A 59 -6.00 5.15 12.04
CA ALA A 59 -5.28 5.87 13.09
C ALA A 59 -6.17 6.91 13.75
N GLU A 60 -6.94 7.66 12.97
CA GLU A 60 -7.87 8.65 13.47
C GLU A 60 -8.97 8.01 14.34
N GLN A 61 -9.58 6.93 13.86
CA GLN A 61 -10.61 6.21 14.59
C GLN A 61 -10.09 5.67 15.92
N LYS A 62 -8.88 5.10 15.89
CA LYS A 62 -8.27 4.57 17.10
C LYS A 62 -7.96 5.68 18.11
N ALA A 63 -7.47 6.82 17.64
CA ALA A 63 -7.20 7.97 18.50
C ALA A 63 -8.47 8.50 19.14
N LEU A 64 -9.57 8.57 18.38
CA LEU A 64 -10.87 8.97 18.91
C LEU A 64 -11.37 8.00 19.99
N ALA A 65 -11.24 6.70 19.75
CA ALA A 65 -11.68 5.68 20.71
C ALA A 65 -10.89 5.75 22.02
N ASP A 66 -9.60 6.04 21.94
CA ASP A 66 -8.69 6.12 23.09
C ASP A 66 -8.61 7.52 23.68
N GLN A 67 -9.38 8.46 23.14
CA GLN A 67 -9.39 9.88 23.58
C GLN A 67 -8.01 10.52 23.50
N GLU A 68 -7.22 10.11 22.50
CA GLU A 68 -5.90 10.66 22.23
C GLU A 68 -5.99 11.79 21.21
N ALA A 69 -5.01 12.70 21.25
CA ALA A 69 -4.90 13.76 20.24
C ALA A 69 -4.52 13.14 18.89
N PHE A 70 -5.11 13.67 17.83
CA PHE A 70 -4.81 13.27 16.46
C PHE A 70 -4.43 14.49 15.64
N ASP A 71 -3.24 14.44 15.03
CA ASP A 71 -2.75 15.46 14.13
C ASP A 71 -2.14 14.79 12.91
N LEU A 72 -2.79 14.96 11.76
CA LEU A 72 -2.34 14.38 10.50
C LEU A 72 -0.90 14.81 10.15
N ASP A 73 -0.55 16.06 10.47
CA ASP A 73 0.77 16.60 10.15
C ASP A 73 1.90 15.92 10.94
N GLU A 74 1.57 15.25 12.02
CA GLU A 74 2.55 14.54 12.85
C GLU A 74 2.68 13.05 12.52
N LEU A 75 1.92 12.55 11.56
CA LEU A 75 1.98 11.15 11.18
C LEU A 75 3.08 10.90 10.15
N VAL A 76 3.76 9.78 10.32
CA VAL A 76 4.75 9.28 9.35
C VAL A 76 4.40 7.85 8.95
N VAL A 77 4.83 7.46 7.75
CA VAL A 77 4.72 6.09 7.28
C VAL A 77 5.83 5.28 7.94
N SER A 78 5.49 4.57 9.00
CA SER A 78 6.48 3.83 9.79
C SER A 78 6.88 2.50 9.15
N LYS A 79 5.94 1.88 8.44
CA LYS A 79 6.17 0.58 7.81
C LYS A 79 5.34 0.48 6.55
N ALA A 80 5.93 0.02 5.47
CA ALA A 80 5.24 -0.17 4.20
C ALA A 80 5.81 -1.41 3.54
N ILE A 81 4.96 -2.41 3.31
CA ILE A 81 5.35 -3.73 2.83
C ILE A 81 4.46 -4.14 1.69
N VAL A 82 5.04 -4.76 0.68
CA VAL A 82 4.32 -5.44 -0.39
C VAL A 82 4.70 -6.93 -0.34
N ASN A 83 3.71 -7.78 -0.13
CA ASN A 83 3.88 -9.22 -0.14
C ASN A 83 3.24 -9.81 -1.39
N GLY A 84 3.77 -10.93 -1.87
CA GLY A 84 3.18 -11.66 -2.97
C GLY A 84 1.87 -12.31 -2.57
N GLY A 85 0.84 -12.15 -3.41
CA GLY A 85 -0.42 -12.84 -3.25
C GLY A 85 -0.48 -14.09 -4.12
N GLN A 86 -1.64 -14.72 -4.16
CA GLN A 86 -1.85 -15.91 -4.96
C GLN A 86 -1.88 -15.52 -6.44
N PRO A 87 -1.02 -16.15 -7.29
CA PRO A 87 -1.06 -15.85 -8.72
C PRO A 87 -2.31 -16.43 -9.37
N LEU A 88 -2.84 -15.71 -10.35
CA LEU A 88 -3.97 -16.15 -11.15
C LEU A 88 -3.41 -16.76 -12.43
N LYS A 89 -3.81 -18.02 -12.71
CA LYS A 89 -3.40 -18.69 -13.96
C LYS A 89 -4.35 -18.30 -15.08
N ARG A 90 -3.78 -17.96 -16.22
CA ARG A 90 -4.51 -17.68 -17.46
C ARG A 90 -3.89 -18.46 -18.59
N MET A 91 -4.68 -18.85 -19.57
CA MET A 91 -4.20 -19.53 -20.75
C MET A 91 -4.02 -18.53 -21.89
N HIS A 92 -2.91 -18.66 -22.59
CA HIS A 92 -2.61 -17.85 -23.76
C HIS A 92 -2.42 -18.78 -24.95
N ALA A 93 -3.07 -18.47 -26.07
CA ALA A 93 -2.95 -19.27 -27.28
C ALA A 93 -1.51 -19.19 -27.80
N ALA A 94 -0.90 -20.34 -28.01
CA ALA A 94 0.43 -20.46 -28.59
C ALA A 94 0.35 -21.05 -29.99
N ALA A 95 1.45 -21.01 -30.72
CA ALA A 95 1.54 -21.61 -32.08
C ALA A 95 1.16 -23.09 -32.02
N GLN A 96 0.61 -23.60 -33.12
CA GLN A 96 0.26 -25.02 -33.31
C GLN A 96 -0.85 -25.50 -32.38
N GLY A 97 -1.77 -24.62 -32.00
CA GLY A 97 -2.93 -24.98 -31.19
C GLY A 97 -2.65 -25.32 -29.74
N ARG A 98 -1.40 -25.10 -29.30
CA ARG A 98 -1.04 -25.34 -27.89
C ARG A 98 -1.33 -24.10 -27.04
N GLY A 99 -1.82 -24.32 -25.82
CA GLY A 99 -1.97 -23.25 -24.85
C GLY A 99 -0.73 -23.09 -23.98
N THR A 100 -0.38 -21.85 -23.65
CA THR A 100 0.70 -21.55 -22.73
C THR A 100 0.11 -20.92 -21.47
N ALA A 101 0.51 -21.41 -20.29
CA ALA A 101 0.05 -20.86 -19.04
C ALA A 101 0.71 -19.49 -18.76
N ILE A 102 -0.08 -18.50 -18.41
CA ILE A 102 0.40 -17.19 -17.99
C ILE A 102 0.00 -16.98 -16.53
N LEU A 103 0.96 -16.56 -15.71
CA LEU A 103 0.70 -16.23 -14.32
C LEU A 103 0.48 -14.72 -14.20
N LYS A 104 -0.73 -14.34 -13.77
CA LYS A 104 -1.05 -12.97 -13.39
C LYS A 104 -0.85 -12.84 -11.88
N ARG A 105 0.21 -12.16 -11.50
CA ARG A 105 0.58 -12.04 -10.09
C ARG A 105 -0.29 -11.03 -9.38
N THR A 106 -0.54 -11.27 -8.11
CA THR A 106 -1.26 -10.36 -7.22
C THR A 106 -0.36 -9.98 -6.06
N SER A 107 -0.76 -8.92 -5.36
CA SER A 107 0.02 -8.40 -4.23
C SER A 107 -0.88 -8.08 -3.05
N HIS A 108 -0.28 -8.10 -1.86
CA HIS A 108 -0.91 -7.56 -0.66
C HIS A 108 -0.07 -6.38 -0.20
N VAL A 109 -0.74 -5.25 0.05
CA VAL A 109 -0.07 -4.02 0.50
C VAL A 109 -0.43 -3.77 1.96
N GLU A 110 0.58 -3.61 2.79
CA GLU A 110 0.40 -3.31 4.22
C GLU A 110 1.12 -2.01 4.54
N ILE A 111 0.40 -1.07 5.13
CA ILE A 111 0.95 0.23 5.51
C ILE A 111 0.61 0.51 6.97
N HIS A 112 1.61 0.94 7.72
CA HIS A 112 1.48 1.38 9.09
C HIS A 112 1.87 2.85 9.18
N VAL A 113 1.07 3.63 9.89
CA VAL A 113 1.37 5.03 10.19
C VAL A 113 1.40 5.21 11.70
N LYS A 114 2.24 6.14 12.18
CA LYS A 114 2.33 6.47 13.59
C LYS A 114 2.75 7.92 13.76
N THR A 115 2.56 8.44 14.97
CA THR A 115 2.99 9.78 15.32
C THR A 115 4.53 9.86 15.34
N LYS A 116 5.09 10.95 14.85
CA LYS A 116 6.52 11.22 14.92
C LYS A 116 7.04 11.11 16.35
N GLY A 117 8.22 10.51 16.49
CA GLY A 117 8.84 10.35 17.79
C GLY A 117 8.32 9.19 18.61
N ALA A 118 7.29 8.48 18.13
CA ALA A 118 6.83 7.24 18.76
C ALA A 118 7.83 6.14 18.44
N GLY A 119 8.53 5.69 19.44
CA GLY A 119 9.61 4.72 19.33
C GLY A 119 9.22 3.35 18.79
#